data_62c7903945ea28fe1818191c9aa2ce9c
#
_entry.id   62c7903945ea28fe1818191c9aa2ce9c
#
_cell.length_a   1.000
_cell.length_b   1.000
_cell.length_c   1.000
_cell.angle_alpha   90.00
_cell.angle_beta   90.00
_cell.angle_gamma   90.00
#
_symmetry.space_group_name_H-M   'P 1'
#
loop_
_entity.id
_entity.type
_entity.pdbx_description
1 polymer ?
#
loop_
_entity_poly.entity_id
_entity_poly.type
_entity_poly.pdbx_seq_one_letter_code
_entity_poly.pdbx_strand_id
1 'polypeptide(L)'
;MKATADYWVSRSTYNKEKDRYEIRDVVSADEGSRGVHNDVATNAGAITTLRLAIRSSQILGKPVNSEWQTTAGKMYVPYNSAGQYFPEYEGAPAWERNVGHATPLISYPWEYPMSDAAKKNTFENALKSIATLGGGVLMAPALYPMVAVELGDQALIDDCLVRSYRPYLRPPFNAINEGARPRGENVSFVTGTGLLQQFVYGYTGLRLSEEEGVSRKYKPMLPTPIKKLTLKNVTIRGRKFDLVVEGNTLKRIGGEATKIKE
;
A
#
# COMPACT_ATOMS: atom_id res chain seq x y z
N MET A 1 -9.74 17.40 1.91
CA MET A 1 -8.42 17.29 2.56
C MET A 1 -8.33 18.05 3.88
N LYS A 2 -8.75 19.37 3.98
CA LYS A 2 -8.68 20.10 5.26
C LYS A 2 -9.40 19.35 6.40
N ALA A 3 -10.67 19.04 6.26
CA ALA A 3 -11.44 18.35 7.31
C ALA A 3 -10.81 17.00 7.73
N THR A 4 -10.25 16.25 6.77
CA THR A 4 -9.57 14.98 7.07
C THR A 4 -8.27 15.21 7.84
N ALA A 5 -7.52 16.27 7.51
CA ALA A 5 -6.31 16.61 8.26
C ALA A 5 -6.64 17.10 9.69
N ASP A 6 -7.67 17.95 9.83
CA ASP A 6 -8.16 18.40 11.14
C ASP A 6 -8.63 17.22 12.02
N TYR A 7 -9.28 16.21 11.39
CA TYR A 7 -9.65 14.97 12.08
C TYR A 7 -8.43 14.24 12.62
N TRP A 8 -7.36 14.07 11.82
CA TRP A 8 -6.16 13.38 12.30
C TRP A 8 -5.45 14.12 13.43
N VAL A 9 -5.44 15.46 13.41
CA VAL A 9 -4.95 16.24 14.55
C VAL A 9 -5.79 15.96 15.79
N SER A 10 -7.12 16.06 15.68
CA SER A 10 -8.02 15.84 16.82
C SER A 10 -8.01 14.40 17.35
N ARG A 11 -7.70 13.42 16.48
CA ARG A 11 -7.64 11.98 16.82
C ARG A 11 -6.31 11.60 17.49
N SER A 12 -5.29 12.44 17.35
CA SER A 12 -3.95 12.19 17.88
C SER A 12 -3.81 12.75 19.29
N THR A 13 -3.09 12.05 20.14
CA THR A 13 -2.77 12.49 21.50
C THR A 13 -1.27 12.75 21.61
N TYR A 14 -0.90 13.95 22.10
CA TYR A 14 0.51 14.26 22.34
C TYR A 14 1.01 13.62 23.64
N ASN A 15 2.00 12.76 23.53
CA ASN A 15 2.71 12.16 24.64
C ASN A 15 3.92 13.04 25.00
N LYS A 16 3.82 13.79 26.10
CA LYS A 16 4.85 14.74 26.54
C LYS A 16 6.16 14.06 26.96
N GLU A 17 6.08 12.88 27.56
CA GLU A 17 7.27 12.15 28.05
C GLU A 17 8.10 11.61 26.88
N LYS A 18 7.45 11.19 25.79
CA LYS A 18 8.09 10.61 24.62
C LYS A 18 8.28 11.62 23.47
N ASP A 19 7.83 12.86 23.65
CA ASP A 19 7.82 13.94 22.65
C ASP A 19 7.28 13.49 21.28
N ARG A 20 6.10 12.82 21.27
CA ARG A 20 5.51 12.27 20.05
C ARG A 20 3.98 12.32 20.07
N TYR A 21 3.37 12.34 18.90
CA TYR A 21 1.93 12.10 18.74
C TYR A 21 1.65 10.60 18.59
N GLU A 22 0.57 10.15 19.21
CA GLU A 22 0.11 8.76 19.23
C GLU A 22 -1.36 8.70 18.83
N ILE A 23 -1.74 7.64 18.09
CA ILE A 23 -3.14 7.29 17.84
C ILE A 23 -3.41 6.03 18.67
N ARG A 24 -4.30 6.15 19.64
CA ARG A 24 -4.59 5.09 20.60
C ARG A 24 -5.97 4.49 20.36
N ASP A 25 -6.17 3.27 20.87
CA ASP A 25 -7.44 2.57 20.88
C ASP A 25 -8.06 2.49 19.46
N VAL A 26 -7.38 1.76 18.60
CA VAL A 26 -7.80 1.49 17.23
C VAL A 26 -8.00 -0.01 17.00
N VAL A 27 -8.71 -0.33 15.94
CA VAL A 27 -8.68 -1.64 15.32
C VAL A 27 -7.55 -1.62 14.29
N SER A 28 -6.70 -2.64 14.30
CA SER A 28 -5.62 -2.74 13.32
C SER A 28 -6.15 -2.85 11.89
N ALA A 29 -5.32 -2.53 10.90
CA ALA A 29 -5.71 -2.54 9.50
C ALA A 29 -6.18 -3.91 8.99
N ASP A 30 -5.76 -4.99 9.62
CA ASP A 30 -6.19 -6.37 9.31
C ASP A 30 -7.42 -6.82 10.11
N GLU A 31 -7.97 -5.94 10.97
CA GLU A 31 -9.13 -6.19 11.84
C GLU A 31 -8.91 -7.32 12.88
N GLY A 32 -7.72 -7.90 12.93
CA GLY A 32 -7.36 -8.99 13.84
C GLY A 32 -7.15 -8.54 15.28
N SER A 33 -6.69 -7.32 15.47
CA SER A 33 -6.36 -6.74 16.77
C SER A 33 -7.20 -5.51 17.07
N ARG A 34 -7.72 -5.41 18.31
CA ARG A 34 -8.61 -4.34 18.76
C ARG A 34 -8.08 -3.70 20.04
N GLY A 35 -8.36 -2.41 20.22
CA GLY A 35 -7.88 -1.65 21.38
C GLY A 35 -6.36 -1.48 21.39
N VAL A 36 -5.72 -1.58 20.23
CA VAL A 36 -4.27 -1.44 20.09
C VAL A 36 -3.87 0.02 19.92
N HIS A 37 -2.60 0.30 20.13
CA HIS A 37 -2.06 1.64 20.05
C HIS A 37 -1.03 1.74 18.94
N ASN A 38 -1.04 2.85 18.23
CA ASN A 38 -0.07 3.15 17.20
C ASN A 38 0.00 2.06 16.12
N ASP A 39 -1.17 1.71 15.54
CA ASP A 39 -1.21 0.86 14.35
C ASP A 39 -0.41 1.51 13.23
N VAL A 40 0.50 0.75 12.63
CA VAL A 40 1.48 1.28 11.69
C VAL A 40 0.84 1.81 10.40
N ALA A 41 -0.17 1.13 9.88
CA ALA A 41 -0.86 1.54 8.67
C ALA A 41 -1.72 2.79 8.93
N THR A 42 -2.39 2.86 10.07
CA THR A 42 -3.17 4.01 10.52
C THR A 42 -2.30 5.25 10.67
N ASN A 43 -1.16 5.11 11.38
CA ASN A 43 -0.28 6.25 11.65
C ASN A 43 0.44 6.72 10.37
N ALA A 44 0.89 5.81 9.50
CA ALA A 44 1.45 6.15 8.19
C ALA A 44 0.41 6.86 7.29
N GLY A 45 -0.84 6.37 7.29
CA GLY A 45 -1.94 7.00 6.56
C GLY A 45 -2.27 8.39 7.08
N ALA A 46 -2.26 8.60 8.39
CA ALA A 46 -2.44 9.91 9.00
C ALA A 46 -1.33 10.89 8.59
N ILE A 47 -0.05 10.47 8.68
CA ILE A 47 1.11 11.27 8.23
C ILE A 47 0.96 11.66 6.76
N THR A 48 0.64 10.70 5.89
CA THR A 48 0.49 10.94 4.46
C THR A 48 -0.65 11.94 4.19
N THR A 49 -1.79 11.78 4.86
CA THR A 49 -2.93 12.69 4.74
C THR A 49 -2.58 14.12 5.18
N LEU A 50 -1.89 14.27 6.31
CA LEU A 50 -1.44 15.57 6.81
C LEU A 50 -0.47 16.24 5.84
N ARG A 51 0.52 15.49 5.32
CA ARG A 51 1.48 16.01 4.33
C ARG A 51 0.80 16.44 3.03
N LEU A 52 -0.16 15.67 2.55
CA LEU A 52 -0.95 16.02 1.36
C LEU A 52 -1.80 17.29 1.60
N ALA A 53 -2.36 17.49 2.78
CA ALA A 53 -3.10 18.70 3.12
C ALA A 53 -2.17 19.93 3.17
N ILE A 54 -1.00 19.79 3.78
CA ILE A 54 0.06 20.83 3.79
C ILE A 54 0.43 21.20 2.36
N ARG A 55 0.76 20.20 1.54
CA ARG A 55 1.16 20.41 0.14
C ARG A 55 0.08 21.05 -0.70
N SER A 56 -1.18 20.61 -0.52
CA SER A 56 -2.33 21.21 -1.21
C SER A 56 -2.55 22.68 -0.82
N SER A 57 -2.37 23.02 0.45
CA SER A 57 -2.46 24.41 0.89
C SER A 57 -1.39 25.26 0.24
N GLN A 58 -0.15 24.78 0.15
CA GLN A 58 0.95 25.46 -0.53
C GLN A 58 0.65 25.69 -2.02
N ILE A 59 0.20 24.66 -2.75
CA ILE A 59 -0.15 24.76 -4.18
C ILE A 59 -1.27 25.78 -4.41
N LEU A 60 -2.24 25.85 -3.49
CA LEU A 60 -3.37 26.78 -3.58
C LEU A 60 -3.09 28.17 -3.01
N GLY A 61 -1.86 28.47 -2.56
CA GLY A 61 -1.53 29.72 -1.89
C GLY A 61 -2.33 29.97 -0.61
N LYS A 62 -2.78 28.92 0.08
CA LYS A 62 -3.52 29.03 1.32
C LYS A 62 -2.60 28.88 2.54
N PRO A 63 -2.90 29.50 3.68
CA PRO A 63 -2.17 29.29 4.91
C PRO A 63 -2.13 27.82 5.30
N VAL A 64 -0.94 27.33 5.68
CA VAL A 64 -0.76 25.98 6.21
C VAL A 64 -1.04 26.01 7.72
N ASN A 65 -1.86 25.08 8.19
CA ASN A 65 -2.09 24.90 9.63
C ASN A 65 -0.81 24.29 10.27
N SER A 66 -0.22 24.98 11.24
CA SER A 66 0.98 24.54 11.95
C SER A 66 0.79 23.24 12.74
N GLU A 67 -0.44 22.98 13.21
CA GLU A 67 -0.75 21.72 13.90
C GLU A 67 -0.60 20.51 12.97
N TRP A 68 -0.93 20.65 11.68
CA TRP A 68 -0.71 19.58 10.71
C TRP A 68 0.78 19.23 10.57
N GLN A 69 1.63 20.28 10.52
CA GLN A 69 3.08 20.11 10.40
C GLN A 69 3.64 19.44 11.66
N THR A 70 3.27 19.93 12.84
CA THR A 70 3.74 19.40 14.12
C THR A 70 3.29 17.97 14.32
N THR A 71 2.01 17.67 14.06
CA THR A 71 1.45 16.33 14.22
C THR A 71 2.09 15.35 13.24
N ALA A 72 2.22 15.71 11.94
CA ALA A 72 2.86 14.85 10.96
C ALA A 72 4.35 14.61 11.24
N GLY A 73 5.05 15.64 11.76
CA GLY A 73 6.47 15.57 12.07
C GLY A 73 6.83 14.74 13.30
N LYS A 74 5.88 14.64 14.25
CA LYS A 74 6.07 13.93 15.50
C LYS A 74 5.18 12.69 15.67
N MET A 75 4.41 12.31 14.66
CA MET A 75 3.59 11.10 14.70
C MET A 75 4.49 9.87 14.80
N TYR A 76 4.23 9.06 15.81
CA TYR A 76 5.00 7.85 16.04
C TYR A 76 4.56 6.72 15.11
N VAL A 77 5.51 6.11 14.43
CA VAL A 77 5.33 4.88 13.66
C VAL A 77 6.20 3.81 14.30
N PRO A 78 5.62 2.72 14.82
CA PRO A 78 6.38 1.65 15.46
C PRO A 78 7.41 1.06 14.52
N TYR A 79 8.64 0.87 15.01
CA TYR A 79 9.72 0.24 14.26
C TYR A 79 10.59 -0.61 15.19
N ASN A 80 10.84 -1.84 14.80
CA ASN A 80 11.77 -2.74 15.50
C ASN A 80 13.15 -2.63 14.86
N SER A 81 14.05 -1.92 15.52
CA SER A 81 15.41 -1.69 15.01
C SER A 81 16.29 -2.95 15.00
N ALA A 82 16.09 -3.87 15.93
CA ALA A 82 16.87 -5.11 16.02
C ALA A 82 16.53 -6.06 14.85
N GLY A 83 15.24 -6.20 14.53
CA GLY A 83 14.78 -7.03 13.43
C GLY A 83 14.62 -6.27 12.12
N GLN A 84 14.79 -4.95 12.12
CA GLN A 84 14.62 -4.06 10.98
C GLN A 84 13.28 -4.29 10.26
N TYR A 85 12.17 -4.21 11.01
CA TYR A 85 10.82 -4.34 10.45
C TYR A 85 9.82 -3.41 11.15
N PHE A 86 8.70 -3.15 10.52
CA PHE A 86 7.56 -2.47 11.11
C PHE A 86 6.60 -3.51 11.70
N PRO A 87 6.38 -3.52 13.02
CA PRO A 87 5.32 -4.33 13.62
C PRO A 87 3.96 -3.73 13.26
N GLU A 88 2.88 -4.51 13.35
CA GLU A 88 1.55 -4.04 13.01
C GLU A 88 1.10 -2.87 13.90
N TYR A 89 1.40 -2.94 15.20
CA TYR A 89 1.13 -1.89 16.18
C TYR A 89 2.22 -1.88 17.26
N GLU A 90 2.21 -0.89 18.14
CA GLU A 90 3.20 -0.78 19.23
C GLU A 90 3.12 -2.01 20.15
N GLY A 91 4.22 -2.75 20.25
CA GLY A 91 4.32 -3.97 21.06
C GLY A 91 3.83 -5.24 20.37
N ALA A 92 3.37 -5.15 19.11
CA ALA A 92 2.99 -6.35 18.35
C ALA A 92 4.19 -7.27 18.11
N PRO A 93 3.98 -8.61 18.06
CA PRO A 93 4.99 -9.55 17.60
C PRO A 93 5.34 -9.29 16.13
N ALA A 94 6.43 -9.89 15.65
CA ALA A 94 6.84 -9.79 14.24
C ALA A 94 5.73 -10.28 13.31
N TRP A 95 5.13 -11.41 13.66
CA TRP A 95 3.96 -11.98 13.02
C TRP A 95 3.29 -13.00 13.94
N GLU A 96 2.00 -13.09 13.85
CA GLU A 96 1.16 -14.16 14.42
C GLU A 96 -0.03 -14.41 13.49
N ARG A 97 -0.84 -15.39 13.84
CA ARG A 97 -2.12 -15.57 13.16
C ARG A 97 -2.99 -14.32 13.37
N ASN A 98 -3.45 -13.71 12.30
CA ASN A 98 -4.21 -12.45 12.26
C ASN A 98 -3.41 -11.21 12.73
N VAL A 99 -2.08 -11.25 12.71
CA VAL A 99 -1.24 -10.10 13.04
C VAL A 99 -0.16 -9.93 11.98
N GLY A 100 -0.02 -8.72 11.45
CA GLY A 100 1.06 -8.34 10.55
C GLY A 100 0.80 -8.57 9.06
N HIS A 101 -0.28 -9.23 8.64
CA HIS A 101 -0.52 -9.48 7.21
C HIS A 101 -0.93 -8.23 6.44
N ALA A 102 -1.48 -7.21 7.07
CA ALA A 102 -1.78 -5.92 6.46
C ALA A 102 -0.66 -4.87 6.60
N THR A 103 0.41 -5.18 7.36
CA THR A 103 1.53 -4.24 7.57
C THR A 103 2.18 -3.75 6.27
N PRO A 104 2.27 -4.51 5.16
CA PRO A 104 2.78 -4.00 3.88
C PRO A 104 2.04 -2.79 3.31
N LEU A 105 0.85 -2.44 3.81
CA LEU A 105 0.16 -1.18 3.46
C LEU A 105 1.02 0.05 3.75
N ILE A 106 1.96 -0.02 4.66
CA ILE A 106 2.92 1.06 4.91
C ILE A 106 3.81 1.35 3.69
N SER A 107 4.11 0.32 2.89
CA SER A 107 4.84 0.48 1.62
C SER A 107 3.90 0.93 0.50
N TYR A 108 2.77 0.25 0.32
CA TYR A 108 1.76 0.60 -0.64
C TYR A 108 0.36 0.49 0.00
N PRO A 109 -0.49 1.53 -0.01
CA PRO A 109 -0.37 2.77 -0.80
C PRO A 109 0.30 3.95 -0.08
N TRP A 110 0.70 3.82 1.20
CA TRP A 110 1.16 4.97 1.97
C TRP A 110 2.56 5.48 1.59
N GLU A 111 3.35 4.67 0.90
CA GLU A 111 4.72 5.01 0.49
C GLU A 111 5.55 5.63 1.63
N TYR A 112 5.39 5.10 2.84
CA TYR A 112 6.13 5.56 4.01
C TYR A 112 7.63 5.31 3.81
N PRO A 113 8.50 6.28 4.06
CA PRO A 113 9.93 6.13 3.87
C PRO A 113 10.52 4.99 4.70
N MET A 114 11.21 4.07 4.05
CA MET A 114 11.87 2.93 4.70
C MET A 114 13.03 2.41 3.87
N SER A 115 13.96 1.70 4.52
CA SER A 115 15.02 0.98 3.82
C SER A 115 14.48 -0.27 3.12
N ASP A 116 15.20 -0.77 2.11
CA ASP A 116 14.84 -2.02 1.43
C ASP A 116 14.86 -3.21 2.39
N ALA A 117 15.77 -3.22 3.36
CA ALA A 117 15.81 -4.25 4.41
C ALA A 117 14.53 -4.21 5.27
N ALA A 118 14.09 -3.03 5.71
CA ALA A 118 12.87 -2.87 6.47
C ALA A 118 11.64 -3.30 5.68
N LYS A 119 11.56 -2.94 4.39
CA LYS A 119 10.49 -3.36 3.49
C LYS A 119 10.45 -4.87 3.35
N LYS A 120 11.59 -5.49 3.06
CA LYS A 120 11.72 -6.94 2.91
C LYS A 120 11.29 -7.68 4.17
N ASN A 121 11.87 -7.32 5.33
CA ASN A 121 11.58 -8.01 6.59
C ASN A 121 10.12 -7.85 7.02
N THR A 122 9.55 -6.67 6.83
CA THR A 122 8.12 -6.42 7.08
C THR A 122 7.25 -7.30 6.19
N PHE A 123 7.59 -7.39 4.92
CA PHE A 123 6.83 -8.20 3.96
C PHE A 123 6.95 -9.70 4.22
N GLU A 124 8.13 -10.20 4.56
CA GLU A 124 8.34 -11.61 4.95
C GLU A 124 7.51 -12.00 6.18
N ASN A 125 7.38 -11.09 7.16
CA ASN A 125 6.51 -11.30 8.31
C ASN A 125 5.03 -11.38 7.91
N ALA A 126 4.58 -10.51 7.01
CA ALA A 126 3.23 -10.56 6.48
C ALA A 126 2.93 -11.87 5.73
N LEU A 127 3.88 -12.36 4.93
CA LEU A 127 3.74 -13.65 4.23
C LEU A 127 3.63 -14.83 5.19
N LYS A 128 4.36 -14.81 6.31
CA LYS A 128 4.24 -15.84 7.37
C LYS A 128 2.86 -15.80 8.02
N SER A 129 2.37 -14.60 8.36
CA SER A 129 1.05 -14.41 8.95
C SER A 129 -0.06 -14.92 8.02
N ILE A 130 -0.07 -14.51 6.75
CA ILE A 130 -1.10 -14.91 5.79
C ILE A 130 -1.08 -16.42 5.49
N ALA A 131 0.09 -17.05 5.51
CA ALA A 131 0.22 -18.49 5.34
C ALA A 131 -0.51 -19.26 6.45
N THR A 132 -0.41 -18.81 7.70
CA THR A 132 -1.12 -19.42 8.84
C THR A 132 -2.64 -19.26 8.76
N LEU A 133 -3.13 -18.27 8.01
CA LEU A 133 -4.54 -18.04 7.74
C LEU A 133 -5.08 -18.89 6.58
N GLY A 134 -4.23 -19.63 5.88
CA GLY A 134 -4.60 -20.38 4.68
C GLY A 134 -5.07 -19.46 3.56
N GLY A 135 -4.41 -18.33 3.40
CA GLY A 135 -4.70 -17.29 2.42
C GLY A 135 -5.41 -16.05 3.02
N GLY A 136 -6.11 -16.18 4.12
CA GLY A 136 -6.73 -15.04 4.82
C GLY A 136 -7.80 -14.30 4.02
N VAL A 137 -7.84 -12.98 4.20
CA VAL A 137 -8.73 -12.04 3.51
C VAL A 137 -7.99 -11.43 2.32
N LEU A 138 -8.64 -11.33 1.16
CA LEU A 138 -8.04 -10.89 -0.11
C LEU A 138 -7.44 -9.47 -0.07
N MET A 139 -7.93 -8.60 0.79
CA MET A 139 -7.52 -7.20 0.85
C MET A 139 -5.99 -7.04 0.87
N ALA A 140 -5.29 -7.71 1.76
CA ALA A 140 -3.83 -7.62 1.85
C ALA A 140 -3.11 -8.39 0.73
N PRO A 141 -3.40 -9.67 0.44
CA PRO A 141 -2.77 -10.41 -0.65
C PRO A 141 -2.93 -9.77 -2.03
N ALA A 142 -4.04 -9.06 -2.28
CA ALA A 142 -4.25 -8.34 -3.53
C ALA A 142 -3.21 -7.21 -3.76
N LEU A 143 -2.60 -6.69 -2.70
CA LEU A 143 -1.61 -5.62 -2.77
C LEU A 143 -0.14 -6.15 -2.71
N TYR A 144 0.07 -7.39 -2.35
CA TYR A 144 1.42 -7.97 -2.22
C TYR A 144 2.26 -7.93 -3.49
N PRO A 145 1.71 -8.14 -4.72
CA PRO A 145 2.50 -8.03 -5.93
C PRO A 145 3.14 -6.66 -6.13
N MET A 146 2.53 -5.58 -5.62
CA MET A 146 3.12 -4.23 -5.69
C MET A 146 4.39 -4.14 -4.86
N VAL A 147 4.37 -4.69 -3.64
CA VAL A 147 5.55 -4.72 -2.76
C VAL A 147 6.63 -5.66 -3.32
N ALA A 148 6.24 -6.79 -3.91
CA ALA A 148 7.16 -7.72 -4.56
C ALA A 148 7.91 -7.05 -5.73
N VAL A 149 7.21 -6.25 -6.55
CA VAL A 149 7.83 -5.45 -7.63
C VAL A 149 8.77 -4.38 -7.06
N GLU A 150 8.38 -3.73 -5.97
CA GLU A 150 9.25 -2.76 -5.28
C GLU A 150 10.56 -3.37 -4.78
N LEU A 151 10.52 -4.64 -4.35
CA LEU A 151 11.69 -5.40 -3.93
C LEU A 151 12.51 -5.96 -5.11
N GLY A 152 11.93 -5.99 -6.32
CA GLY A 152 12.60 -6.51 -7.51
C GLY A 152 12.81 -8.03 -7.51
N ASP A 153 12.02 -8.78 -6.77
CA ASP A 153 12.14 -10.24 -6.62
C ASP A 153 11.15 -10.97 -7.52
N GLN A 154 11.64 -11.58 -8.60
CA GLN A 154 10.82 -12.26 -9.60
C GLN A 154 10.07 -13.48 -9.04
N ALA A 155 10.72 -14.27 -8.19
CA ALA A 155 10.07 -15.44 -7.61
C ALA A 155 8.93 -15.03 -6.68
N LEU A 156 9.13 -13.95 -5.94
CA LEU A 156 8.12 -13.38 -5.06
C LEU A 156 6.96 -12.76 -5.85
N ILE A 157 7.23 -12.12 -7.00
CA ILE A 157 6.20 -11.60 -7.90
C ILE A 157 5.31 -12.72 -8.42
N ASP A 158 5.90 -13.83 -8.85
CA ASP A 158 5.18 -14.99 -9.39
C ASP A 158 4.31 -15.66 -8.31
N ASP A 159 4.84 -15.85 -7.10
CA ASP A 159 4.10 -16.40 -5.96
C ASP A 159 2.96 -15.47 -5.53
N CYS A 160 3.23 -14.19 -5.40
CA CYS A 160 2.23 -13.19 -5.00
C CYS A 160 1.09 -13.04 -6.01
N LEU A 161 1.36 -13.17 -7.32
CA LEU A 161 0.29 -13.19 -8.33
C LEU A 161 -0.71 -14.30 -8.01
N VAL A 162 -0.24 -15.53 -7.84
CA VAL A 162 -1.11 -16.70 -7.59
C VAL A 162 -1.88 -16.55 -6.28
N ARG A 163 -1.22 -16.10 -5.22
CA ARG A 163 -1.83 -15.86 -3.90
C ARG A 163 -2.88 -14.76 -3.93
N SER A 164 -2.76 -13.78 -4.83
CA SER A 164 -3.66 -12.62 -4.88
C SER A 164 -5.02 -12.90 -5.51
N TYR A 165 -5.25 -14.06 -6.15
CA TYR A 165 -6.54 -14.35 -6.75
C TYR A 165 -6.99 -15.81 -6.57
N ARG A 166 -6.10 -16.80 -6.78
CA ARG A 166 -6.48 -18.21 -6.89
C ARG A 166 -7.25 -18.76 -5.70
N PRO A 167 -6.86 -18.49 -4.44
CA PRO A 167 -7.58 -18.98 -3.26
C PRO A 167 -8.98 -18.38 -3.11
N TYR A 168 -9.26 -17.29 -3.79
CA TYR A 168 -10.47 -16.48 -3.65
C TYR A 168 -11.50 -16.69 -4.76
N LEU A 169 -11.16 -17.44 -5.81
CA LEU A 169 -12.09 -17.74 -6.90
C LEU A 169 -13.13 -18.79 -6.48
N ARG A 170 -14.37 -18.55 -6.84
CA ARG A 170 -15.50 -19.46 -6.59
C ARG A 170 -16.18 -19.87 -7.89
N PRO A 171 -16.34 -21.19 -8.12
CA PRO A 171 -17.09 -21.70 -9.26
C PRO A 171 -18.59 -21.37 -9.12
N PRO A 172 -19.39 -21.41 -10.22
CA PRO A 172 -18.94 -21.70 -11.57
C PRO A 172 -18.39 -20.48 -12.32
N PHE A 173 -18.60 -19.26 -11.81
CA PHE A 173 -18.33 -18.01 -12.54
C PHE A 173 -16.97 -17.39 -12.18
N ASN A 174 -16.16 -18.06 -11.37
CA ASN A 174 -14.91 -17.51 -10.84
C ASN A 174 -15.12 -16.16 -10.12
N ALA A 175 -16.24 -16.00 -9.43
CA ALA A 175 -16.50 -14.83 -8.62
C ALA A 175 -15.43 -14.70 -7.53
N ILE A 176 -14.97 -13.48 -7.30
CA ILE A 176 -13.97 -13.21 -6.26
C ILE A 176 -14.68 -13.14 -4.91
N ASN A 177 -14.28 -14.00 -3.99
CA ASN A 177 -14.73 -14.01 -2.61
C ASN A 177 -13.73 -13.27 -1.72
N GLU A 178 -14.19 -12.70 -0.62
CA GLU A 178 -13.34 -11.99 0.33
C GLU A 178 -12.34 -12.91 1.04
N GLY A 179 -12.82 -14.06 1.51
CA GLY A 179 -12.00 -15.04 2.22
C GLY A 179 -11.51 -16.18 1.34
N ALA A 180 -10.29 -16.66 1.59
CA ALA A 180 -9.73 -17.83 0.91
C ALA A 180 -10.45 -19.14 1.29
N ARG A 181 -10.95 -19.23 2.51
CA ARG A 181 -11.70 -20.42 2.99
C ARG A 181 -13.16 -20.34 2.57
N PRO A 182 -13.79 -21.48 2.22
CA PRO A 182 -15.22 -21.53 1.96
C PRO A 182 -16.00 -21.34 3.26
N ARG A 183 -16.14 -20.11 3.71
CA ARG A 183 -17.01 -19.72 4.82
C ARG A 183 -17.86 -18.57 4.36
N GLY A 184 -19.13 -18.87 4.06
CA GLY A 184 -20.06 -17.85 3.58
C GLY A 184 -19.60 -17.27 2.23
N GLU A 185 -20.51 -17.06 1.35
CA GLU A 185 -20.25 -16.58 0.01
C GLU A 185 -20.39 -15.06 0.00
N ASN A 186 -19.38 -14.34 0.51
CA ASN A 186 -19.33 -12.89 0.37
C ASN A 186 -18.53 -12.54 -0.88
N VAL A 187 -19.23 -12.28 -1.98
CA VAL A 187 -18.60 -11.69 -3.15
C VAL A 187 -18.13 -10.28 -2.77
N SER A 188 -16.83 -10.12 -2.58
CA SER A 188 -16.26 -8.82 -2.25
C SER A 188 -15.77 -8.11 -3.50
N PHE A 189 -16.59 -7.22 -4.01
CA PHE A 189 -16.24 -6.37 -5.14
C PHE A 189 -15.07 -5.45 -4.81
N VAL A 190 -15.03 -4.94 -3.58
CA VAL A 190 -14.01 -3.97 -3.13
C VAL A 190 -12.62 -4.62 -3.06
N THR A 191 -12.51 -5.81 -2.49
CA THR A 191 -11.21 -6.50 -2.40
C THR A 191 -10.71 -6.96 -3.77
N GLY A 192 -11.61 -7.28 -4.71
CA GLY A 192 -11.26 -7.59 -6.09
C GLY A 192 -10.63 -6.42 -6.84
N THR A 193 -10.96 -5.18 -6.49
CA THR A 193 -10.35 -4.00 -7.11
C THR A 193 -8.86 -3.86 -6.79
N GLY A 194 -8.40 -4.37 -5.64
CA GLY A 194 -6.98 -4.46 -5.32
C GLY A 194 -6.20 -5.27 -6.34
N LEU A 195 -6.79 -6.35 -6.87
CA LEU A 195 -6.19 -7.15 -7.94
C LEU A 195 -5.92 -6.31 -9.20
N LEU A 196 -6.82 -5.42 -9.58
CA LEU A 196 -6.64 -4.56 -10.76
C LEU A 196 -5.49 -3.57 -10.58
N GLN A 197 -5.24 -3.11 -9.36
CA GLN A 197 -4.14 -2.20 -9.06
C GLN A 197 -2.77 -2.82 -9.34
N GLN A 198 -2.63 -4.15 -9.26
CA GLN A 198 -1.39 -4.86 -9.61
C GLN A 198 -0.97 -4.58 -11.06
N PHE A 199 -1.93 -4.53 -11.98
CA PHE A 199 -1.67 -4.28 -13.40
C PHE A 199 -1.38 -2.81 -13.69
N VAL A 200 -1.99 -1.89 -12.93
CA VAL A 200 -1.83 -0.44 -13.13
C VAL A 200 -0.57 0.08 -12.44
N TYR A 201 -0.37 -0.23 -11.18
CA TYR A 201 0.70 0.32 -10.34
C TYR A 201 1.77 -0.71 -9.98
N GLY A 202 1.42 -1.99 -9.87
CA GLY A 202 2.34 -3.06 -9.53
C GLY A 202 3.33 -3.31 -10.67
N TYR A 203 2.91 -4.07 -11.67
CA TYR A 203 3.79 -4.56 -12.74
C TYR A 203 4.37 -3.49 -13.65
N THR A 204 3.76 -2.31 -13.69
CA THR A 204 4.29 -1.15 -14.40
C THR A 204 5.38 -0.40 -13.64
N GLY A 205 5.46 -0.57 -12.32
CA GLY A 205 6.34 0.22 -11.45
C GLY A 205 5.91 1.68 -11.28
N LEU A 206 4.71 2.05 -11.72
CA LEU A 206 4.19 3.41 -11.65
C LEU A 206 3.73 3.77 -10.24
N ARG A 207 3.90 5.05 -9.87
CA ARG A 207 3.35 5.66 -8.67
C ARG A 207 2.79 7.04 -9.00
N LEU A 208 1.94 7.56 -8.12
CA LEU A 208 1.45 8.92 -8.24
C LEU A 208 2.60 9.92 -8.11
N SER A 209 2.57 10.98 -8.91
CA SER A 209 3.57 12.04 -8.95
C SER A 209 2.89 13.40 -9.02
N GLU A 210 3.38 14.37 -8.26
CA GLU A 210 2.88 15.74 -8.31
C GLU A 210 3.17 16.42 -9.65
N GLU A 211 4.34 16.16 -10.23
CA GLU A 211 4.79 16.81 -11.46
C GLU A 211 4.07 16.26 -12.70
N GLU A 212 3.98 14.94 -12.80
CA GLU A 212 3.53 14.25 -14.01
C GLU A 212 2.15 13.58 -13.87
N GLY A 213 1.57 13.59 -12.65
CA GLY A 213 0.37 12.82 -12.31
C GLY A 213 0.71 11.38 -11.98
N VAL A 214 1.53 10.73 -12.80
CA VAL A 214 2.08 9.38 -12.58
C VAL A 214 3.50 9.33 -13.15
N SER A 215 4.45 8.83 -12.38
CA SER A 215 5.83 8.58 -12.81
C SER A 215 6.25 7.15 -12.54
N ARG A 216 7.28 6.68 -13.27
CA ARG A 216 7.91 5.41 -12.97
C ARG A 216 8.84 5.56 -11.77
N LYS A 217 8.51 4.85 -10.68
CA LYS A 217 9.32 4.84 -9.45
C LYS A 217 10.14 3.56 -9.31
N TYR A 218 9.59 2.46 -9.81
CA TYR A 218 10.21 1.14 -9.74
C TYR A 218 10.42 0.55 -11.13
N LYS A 219 11.35 -0.39 -11.24
CA LYS A 219 11.57 -1.12 -12.49
C LYS A 219 10.31 -1.93 -12.83
N PRO A 220 9.75 -1.82 -14.05
CA PRO A 220 8.64 -2.65 -14.45
C PRO A 220 9.03 -4.12 -14.44
N MET A 221 8.17 -4.97 -13.86
CA MET A 221 8.42 -6.41 -13.80
C MET A 221 7.08 -7.14 -13.95
N LEU A 222 6.99 -8.00 -14.97
CA LEU A 222 5.83 -8.85 -15.16
C LEU A 222 6.02 -10.20 -14.48
N PRO A 223 4.95 -10.83 -13.96
CA PRO A 223 4.99 -12.23 -13.58
C PRO A 223 5.41 -13.09 -14.77
N THR A 224 6.16 -14.16 -14.54
CA THR A 224 6.74 -15.02 -15.58
C THR A 224 5.74 -15.50 -16.63
N PRO A 225 4.48 -15.87 -16.31
CA PRO A 225 3.49 -16.26 -17.31
C PRO A 225 3.04 -15.14 -18.25
N ILE A 226 3.21 -13.87 -17.84
CA ILE A 226 2.74 -12.70 -18.59
C ILE A 226 3.89 -12.12 -19.38
N LYS A 227 3.87 -12.30 -20.71
CA LYS A 227 4.95 -11.80 -21.58
C LYS A 227 4.81 -10.33 -21.94
N LYS A 228 3.57 -9.84 -21.94
CA LYS A 228 3.25 -8.45 -22.31
C LYS A 228 1.99 -8.00 -21.59
N LEU A 229 2.01 -6.78 -21.07
CA LEU A 229 0.87 -6.09 -20.49
C LEU A 229 0.62 -4.81 -21.28
N THR A 230 -0.63 -4.61 -21.74
CA THR A 230 -1.04 -3.37 -22.37
C THR A 230 -2.22 -2.77 -21.62
N LEU A 231 -2.04 -1.56 -21.11
CA LEU A 231 -3.10 -0.75 -20.54
C LEU A 231 -3.53 0.25 -21.62
N LYS A 232 -4.75 0.09 -22.14
CA LYS A 232 -5.29 0.93 -23.21
C LYS A 232 -6.07 2.11 -22.65
N ASN A 233 -6.02 3.22 -23.40
CA ASN A 233 -6.82 4.42 -23.09
C ASN A 233 -6.54 5.01 -21.70
N VAL A 234 -5.31 4.91 -21.21
CA VAL A 234 -4.92 5.51 -19.94
C VAL A 234 -5.01 7.04 -20.07
N THR A 235 -5.71 7.67 -19.16
CA THR A 235 -5.84 9.13 -19.16
C THR A 235 -5.16 9.70 -17.93
N ILE A 236 -4.13 10.51 -18.15
CA ILE A 236 -3.40 11.22 -17.07
C ILE A 236 -3.36 12.70 -17.41
N ARG A 237 -3.91 13.54 -16.53
CA ARG A 237 -3.99 15.00 -16.71
C ARG A 237 -4.57 15.40 -18.08
N GLY A 238 -5.66 14.75 -18.47
CA GLY A 238 -6.36 15.01 -19.74
C GLY A 238 -5.69 14.45 -20.98
N ARG A 239 -4.52 13.82 -20.87
CA ARG A 239 -3.82 13.19 -21.99
C ARG A 239 -4.12 11.71 -22.04
N LYS A 240 -4.46 11.20 -23.23
CA LYS A 240 -4.84 9.81 -23.45
C LYS A 240 -3.75 9.07 -24.25
N PHE A 241 -3.33 7.92 -23.76
CA PHE A 241 -2.29 7.08 -24.37
C PHE A 241 -2.42 5.63 -23.91
N ASP A 242 -1.69 4.73 -24.56
CA ASP A 242 -1.53 3.36 -24.11
C ASP A 242 -0.18 3.19 -23.38
N LEU A 243 -0.16 2.34 -22.37
CA LEU A 243 1.06 1.89 -21.68
C LEU A 243 1.32 0.43 -22.02
N VAL A 244 2.54 0.12 -22.39
CA VAL A 244 2.96 -1.25 -22.73
C VAL A 244 4.16 -1.62 -21.88
N VAL A 245 4.03 -2.70 -21.10
CA VAL A 245 5.15 -3.33 -20.41
C VAL A 245 5.51 -4.60 -21.17
N GLU A 246 6.78 -4.73 -21.54
CA GLU A 246 7.34 -5.89 -22.20
C GLU A 246 8.76 -6.13 -21.67
N GLY A 247 9.00 -7.31 -21.10
CA GLY A 247 10.17 -7.55 -20.28
C GLY A 247 10.20 -6.58 -19.08
N ASN A 248 11.32 -5.85 -18.95
CA ASN A 248 11.52 -4.84 -17.90
C ASN A 248 11.37 -3.40 -18.42
N THR A 249 10.68 -3.22 -19.53
CA THR A 249 10.55 -1.91 -20.18
C THR A 249 9.10 -1.47 -20.19
N LEU A 250 8.87 -0.22 -19.76
CA LEU A 250 7.58 0.47 -19.90
C LEU A 250 7.67 1.45 -21.06
N LYS A 251 6.76 1.31 -22.04
CA LYS A 251 6.65 2.22 -23.20
C LYS A 251 5.29 2.91 -23.16
N ARG A 252 5.27 4.16 -23.56
CA ARG A 252 4.05 4.91 -23.84
C ARG A 252 3.82 4.96 -25.35
N ILE A 253 2.60 4.64 -25.80
CA ILE A 253 2.22 4.64 -27.19
C ILE A 253 1.07 5.63 -27.38
N GLY A 254 1.23 6.57 -28.33
CA GLY A 254 0.25 7.62 -28.58
C GLY A 254 0.33 8.77 -27.57
N GLY A 255 -0.44 9.84 -27.84
CA GLY A 255 -0.36 11.12 -27.11
C GLY A 255 0.86 11.95 -27.53
N GLU A 256 0.76 13.27 -27.44
CA GLU A 256 1.93 14.14 -27.62
C GLU A 256 3.01 13.80 -26.59
N ALA A 257 4.24 13.68 -27.06
CA ALA A 257 5.40 13.25 -26.31
C ALA A 257 5.68 14.17 -25.13
N THR A 258 5.25 13.76 -23.93
CA THR A 258 5.90 14.22 -22.71
C THR A 258 6.81 13.08 -22.26
N LYS A 259 8.12 13.32 -22.24
CA LYS A 259 9.11 12.35 -21.76
C LYS A 259 8.72 11.93 -20.35
N ILE A 260 8.42 10.64 -20.15
CA ILE A 260 8.52 10.05 -18.81
C ILE A 260 10.01 10.08 -18.53
N LYS A 261 10.44 10.94 -17.60
CA LYS A 261 11.85 10.99 -17.19
C LYS A 261 12.25 9.60 -16.71
N GLU A 262 13.31 9.08 -17.32
CA GLU A 262 13.96 7.83 -16.93
C GLU A 262 14.59 7.91 -15.55
#